data_7c5b6e7d411e4190b2c29e8ee0b50789
#
_entry.id   7c5b6e7d411e4190b2c29e8ee0b50789
#
_cell.length_a   1.000
_cell.length_b   1.000
_cell.length_c   1.000
_cell.angle_alpha   90.00
_cell.angle_beta   90.00
_cell.angle_gamma   90.00
#
_symmetry.space_group_name_H-M   'P 1'
#
loop_
_entity.id
_entity.type
_entity.pdbx_description
1 polymer ?
#
loop_
_entity_poly.entity_id
_entity_poly.type
_entity_poly.pdbx_seq_one_letter_code
_entity_poly.pdbx_strand_id
1 'polypeptide(L)'
;GSRRLTRQLDMSPMSAEDAFSCRKCEYVEEYANSLRMRLAMRIVNANPQLAEREFEDAASKGYISSLSELASVQEKDGWSDLTSVMSRTWNAQAMSVTFKNLVVGLGSNEFPLPDSLKAHLKNPHTYMGLYLDRHFPLTTNDPCAGFYFDGVPQYVDPRAPKLFSVVGWNDGVVYSDYIGAASEVKPVHLKNPADNTQNMLTIDPKYTWGTWVAGEWDVKAGLVSELTGKNYNYPSMSKQYRMSTNKRVFFGPWESYFLLAEAAVKGWKVPGTAKSNYESGVTASFEYHGLLSQVGDYLSSQKYNRVGTSVAFDHTTEAKSYTIRYTDPYTKEVKSRTYEYPHNSIYRNGAYNNDALTKIITQKYIAQVPWLPEEAWSDHRRLGLPFFENQAVEKDYNPLNQVPLTVATSKECRWDFYPKRYRYPANIQTNNQAGYAQALQLLGGPDLTTTPLWWNAK
;
A
#
# COMPACT_ATOMS: atom_id res chain seq x y z
N GLY A 1 -21.25 10.47 18.65
CA GLY A 1 -21.37 9.49 17.66
C GLY A 1 -22.34 8.35 17.99
N SER A 2 -21.85 7.15 18.19
CA SER A 2 -22.69 5.94 18.35
C SER A 2 -23.66 6.00 19.53
N ARG A 3 -23.28 6.62 20.65
CA ARG A 3 -24.18 6.82 21.81
C ARG A 3 -25.42 7.70 21.53
N ARG A 4 -25.34 8.59 20.50
CA ARG A 4 -26.50 9.36 20.05
C ARG A 4 -27.34 8.59 19.04
N LEU A 5 -26.71 7.77 18.20
CA LEU A 5 -27.42 6.95 17.22
C LEU A 5 -28.29 5.87 17.89
N THR A 6 -27.79 5.20 18.93
CA THR A 6 -28.58 4.20 19.68
C THR A 6 -29.74 4.77 20.50
N ARG A 7 -29.71 6.07 20.82
CA ARG A 7 -30.83 6.74 21.55
C ARG A 7 -31.86 7.43 20.64
N GLN A 8 -31.53 7.64 19.35
CA GLN A 8 -32.39 8.38 18.39
C GLN A 8 -32.83 7.55 17.18
N LEU A 9 -32.54 6.27 17.15
CA LEU A 9 -33.19 5.38 16.19
C LEU A 9 -34.65 5.15 16.65
N ASP A 10 -35.46 6.20 16.47
CA ASP A 10 -36.88 6.04 16.27
C ASP A 10 -37.01 5.20 14.99
N MET A 11 -37.53 4.00 15.14
CA MET A 11 -37.52 2.92 14.16
C MET A 11 -38.43 3.19 12.96
N SER A 12 -38.38 4.40 12.41
CA SER A 12 -38.96 4.64 11.07
C SER A 12 -38.19 3.79 10.07
N PRO A 13 -38.86 3.03 9.19
CA PRO A 13 -38.19 2.14 8.26
C PRO A 13 -37.23 2.97 7.40
N MET A 14 -35.96 2.57 7.43
CA MET A 14 -34.93 3.15 6.59
C MET A 14 -35.41 3.06 5.13
N SER A 15 -35.31 4.17 4.40
CA SER A 15 -35.82 4.22 3.03
C SER A 15 -35.05 3.23 2.12
N ALA A 16 -35.68 2.77 1.06
CA ALA A 16 -35.07 1.87 0.07
C ALA A 16 -33.86 2.52 -0.65
N GLU A 17 -33.62 3.81 -0.42
CA GLU A 17 -32.55 4.61 -1.00
C GLU A 17 -31.32 4.77 -0.10
N ASP A 18 -31.33 4.15 1.09
CA ASP A 18 -30.15 4.17 1.95
C ASP A 18 -28.93 3.60 1.22
N ALA A 19 -27.92 4.42 1.07
CA ALA A 19 -26.69 4.11 0.35
C ALA A 19 -25.91 2.92 0.96
N PHE A 20 -26.22 2.55 2.20
CA PHE A 20 -25.69 1.38 2.87
C PHE A 20 -26.60 0.18 2.62
N SER A 21 -26.04 -0.91 2.13
CA SER A 21 -26.77 -2.17 1.93
C SER A 21 -27.30 -2.78 3.24
N CYS A 22 -27.03 -2.15 4.37
CA CYS A 22 -27.48 -2.54 5.70
C CYS A 22 -28.91 -2.08 5.94
N ARG A 23 -29.87 -2.92 5.61
CA ARG A 23 -31.29 -2.68 5.91
C ARG A 23 -31.68 -3.02 7.34
N LYS A 24 -30.77 -3.52 8.16
CA LYS A 24 -31.02 -3.90 9.55
C LYS A 24 -30.33 -2.92 10.49
N CYS A 25 -31.01 -2.50 11.54
CA CYS A 25 -30.47 -1.56 12.53
C CYS A 25 -29.20 -2.09 13.20
N GLU A 26 -29.09 -3.40 13.42
CA GLU A 26 -27.90 -4.03 13.98
C GLU A 26 -26.64 -3.79 13.12
N TYR A 27 -26.72 -3.86 11.80
CA TYR A 27 -25.57 -3.59 10.93
C TYR A 27 -25.11 -2.15 10.97
N VAL A 28 -26.05 -1.19 11.17
CA VAL A 28 -25.71 0.22 11.35
C VAL A 28 -24.98 0.42 12.67
N GLU A 29 -25.39 -0.28 13.73
CA GLU A 29 -24.73 -0.23 15.03
C GLU A 29 -23.33 -0.85 14.97
N GLU A 30 -23.18 -2.03 14.36
CA GLU A 30 -21.88 -2.69 14.15
C GLU A 30 -20.93 -1.83 13.33
N TYR A 31 -21.41 -1.20 12.25
CA TYR A 31 -20.62 -0.25 11.48
C TYR A 31 -20.21 0.98 12.31
N ALA A 32 -21.13 1.54 13.07
CA ALA A 32 -20.85 2.69 13.92
C ALA A 32 -19.82 2.37 15.02
N ASN A 33 -19.90 1.18 15.63
CA ASN A 33 -18.92 0.70 16.61
C ASN A 33 -17.56 0.42 15.95
N SER A 34 -17.55 -0.18 14.75
CA SER A 34 -16.32 -0.41 13.98
C SER A 34 -15.61 0.90 13.63
N LEU A 35 -16.35 1.91 13.19
CA LEU A 35 -15.80 3.26 12.96
C LEU A 35 -15.31 3.90 14.28
N ARG A 36 -16.00 3.67 15.37
CA ARG A 36 -15.58 4.16 16.68
C ARG A 36 -14.27 3.53 17.12
N MET A 37 -14.07 2.21 16.88
CA MET A 37 -12.78 1.54 17.11
C MET A 37 -11.67 2.15 16.24
N ARG A 38 -11.91 2.40 14.95
CA ARG A 38 -10.96 3.07 14.04
C ARG A 38 -10.57 4.45 14.56
N LEU A 39 -11.55 5.27 14.95
CA LEU A 39 -11.32 6.62 15.44
C LEU A 39 -10.62 6.65 16.81
N ALA A 40 -10.99 5.74 17.71
CA ALA A 40 -10.30 5.57 18.98
C ALA A 40 -8.83 5.22 18.80
N MET A 41 -8.54 4.25 17.92
CA MET A 41 -7.16 3.90 17.60
C MET A 41 -6.40 5.07 16.95
N ARG A 42 -7.07 5.93 16.17
CA ARG A 42 -6.47 7.11 15.53
C ARG A 42 -5.92 8.12 16.55
N ILE A 43 -6.60 8.29 17.67
CA ILE A 43 -6.22 9.28 18.70
C ILE A 43 -5.35 8.72 19.82
N VAL A 44 -4.89 7.47 19.70
CA VAL A 44 -4.17 6.78 20.79
C VAL A 44 -2.93 7.51 21.29
N ASN A 45 -2.21 8.19 20.41
CA ASN A 45 -1.02 8.95 20.79
C ASN A 45 -1.35 10.31 21.44
N ALA A 46 -2.51 10.87 21.13
CA ALA A 46 -2.93 12.17 21.66
C ALA A 46 -3.69 12.06 22.99
N ASN A 47 -4.50 11.02 23.13
CA ASN A 47 -5.26 10.76 24.36
C ASN A 47 -5.44 9.24 24.57
N PRO A 48 -4.43 8.54 25.11
CA PRO A 48 -4.45 7.09 25.27
C PRO A 48 -5.63 6.59 26.11
N GLN A 49 -5.95 7.26 27.20
CA GLN A 49 -7.03 6.84 28.12
C GLN A 49 -8.41 6.94 27.47
N LEU A 50 -8.67 8.01 26.71
CA LEU A 50 -9.91 8.14 25.95
C LEU A 50 -9.97 7.09 24.85
N ALA A 51 -8.85 6.85 24.14
CA ALA A 51 -8.75 5.88 23.08
C ALA A 51 -9.09 4.46 23.59
N GLU A 52 -8.45 4.04 24.67
CA GLU A 52 -8.69 2.73 25.30
C GLU A 52 -10.15 2.57 25.70
N ARG A 53 -10.69 3.51 26.49
CA ARG A 53 -12.08 3.45 26.95
C ARG A 53 -13.10 3.38 25.81
N GLU A 54 -12.94 4.25 24.79
CA GLU A 54 -13.87 4.30 23.67
C GLU A 54 -13.75 3.07 22.76
N PHE A 55 -12.54 2.51 22.64
CA PHE A 55 -12.29 1.28 21.89
C PHE A 55 -12.92 0.07 22.57
N GLU A 56 -12.63 -0.15 23.86
CA GLU A 56 -13.15 -1.27 24.64
C GLU A 56 -14.67 -1.25 24.70
N ASP A 57 -15.28 -0.08 24.94
CA ASP A 57 -16.73 0.07 24.95
C ASP A 57 -17.34 -0.24 23.57
N ALA A 58 -16.73 0.19 22.47
CA ALA A 58 -17.19 -0.11 21.12
C ALA A 58 -17.06 -1.61 20.79
N ALA A 59 -15.90 -2.22 21.09
CA ALA A 59 -15.65 -3.63 20.83
C ALA A 59 -16.58 -4.56 21.61
N SER A 60 -17.08 -4.13 22.79
CA SER A 60 -18.02 -4.92 23.60
C SER A 60 -19.46 -4.94 23.08
N LYS A 61 -19.81 -4.05 22.13
CA LYS A 61 -21.19 -3.85 21.64
C LYS A 61 -21.46 -4.46 20.26
N GLY A 62 -20.50 -5.15 19.70
CA GLY A 62 -20.58 -5.70 18.35
C GLY A 62 -19.92 -4.79 17.31
N TYR A 63 -19.31 -5.43 16.33
CA TYR A 63 -18.55 -4.80 15.25
C TYR A 63 -18.68 -5.66 13.99
N ILE A 64 -18.35 -5.12 12.83
CA ILE A 64 -18.33 -5.88 11.57
C ILE A 64 -17.31 -7.03 11.71
N SER A 65 -17.81 -8.26 11.71
CA SER A 65 -17.04 -9.49 11.97
C SER A 65 -17.07 -10.50 10.81
N SER A 66 -17.98 -10.30 9.86
CA SER A 66 -18.18 -11.20 8.72
C SER A 66 -18.38 -10.44 7.41
N LEU A 67 -18.23 -11.13 6.26
CA LEU A 67 -18.47 -10.52 4.95
C LEU A 67 -19.94 -10.16 4.70
N SER A 68 -20.88 -10.78 5.41
CA SER A 68 -22.31 -10.44 5.31
C SER A 68 -22.64 -9.07 5.89
N GLU A 69 -21.79 -8.55 6.78
CA GLU A 69 -21.93 -7.25 7.46
C GLU A 69 -21.10 -6.15 6.77
N LEU A 70 -20.45 -6.46 5.65
CA LEU A 70 -19.55 -5.58 4.92
C LEU A 70 -20.21 -4.23 4.63
N ALA A 71 -19.64 -3.13 5.14
CA ALA A 71 -20.11 -1.79 4.82
C ALA A 71 -19.62 -1.39 3.42
N SER A 72 -20.54 -1.32 2.48
CA SER A 72 -20.22 -1.05 1.08
C SER A 72 -21.33 -0.30 0.35
N VAL A 73 -20.97 0.39 -0.73
CA VAL A 73 -21.90 1.08 -1.62
C VAL A 73 -21.73 0.56 -3.03
N GLN A 74 -22.84 0.28 -3.70
CA GLN A 74 -22.84 -0.11 -5.10
C GLN A 74 -22.30 1.02 -5.96
N GLU A 75 -21.34 0.70 -6.79
CA GLU A 75 -20.78 1.64 -7.76
C GLU A 75 -21.75 1.89 -8.92
N LYS A 76 -21.60 3.04 -9.59
CA LYS A 76 -22.37 3.43 -10.77
C LYS A 76 -21.44 3.82 -11.90
N ASP A 77 -21.90 3.68 -13.12
CA ASP A 77 -21.21 4.23 -14.29
C ASP A 77 -21.30 5.75 -14.32
N GLY A 78 -20.27 6.38 -14.84
CA GLY A 78 -20.27 7.82 -15.06
C GLY A 78 -19.01 8.54 -14.60
N TRP A 79 -18.93 9.85 -14.91
CA TRP A 79 -17.78 10.67 -14.60
C TRP A 79 -17.88 11.36 -13.23
N SER A 80 -19.09 11.62 -12.76
CA SER A 80 -19.37 12.33 -11.52
C SER A 80 -19.59 11.42 -10.32
N ASP A 81 -19.78 10.13 -10.55
CA ASP A 81 -20.05 9.16 -9.49
C ASP A 81 -18.76 8.68 -8.82
N LEU A 82 -18.86 8.17 -7.59
CA LEU A 82 -17.75 7.68 -6.78
C LEU A 82 -16.81 6.72 -7.52
N THR A 83 -17.31 6.04 -8.49
CA THR A 83 -16.67 4.90 -9.15
C THR A 83 -15.98 5.23 -10.43
N SER A 84 -16.35 6.33 -11.06
CA SER A 84 -15.84 6.71 -12.38
C SER A 84 -14.30 6.83 -12.41
N VAL A 85 -13.67 7.11 -11.29
CA VAL A 85 -12.19 7.19 -11.19
C VAL A 85 -11.55 5.82 -11.35
N MET A 86 -12.14 4.79 -10.76
CA MET A 86 -11.60 3.42 -10.82
C MET A 86 -11.84 2.75 -12.17
N SER A 87 -12.97 3.03 -12.81
CA SER A 87 -13.38 2.44 -14.09
C SER A 87 -12.75 3.10 -15.31
N ARG A 88 -12.10 4.25 -15.17
CA ARG A 88 -11.51 4.97 -16.31
C ARG A 88 -10.31 4.22 -16.88
N THR A 89 -10.39 3.82 -18.13
CA THR A 89 -9.33 3.07 -18.81
C THR A 89 -8.03 3.86 -18.98
N TRP A 90 -8.13 5.19 -19.13
CA TRP A 90 -6.97 6.07 -19.25
C TRP A 90 -6.30 6.39 -17.89
N ASN A 91 -6.94 6.08 -16.79
CA ASN A 91 -6.38 6.23 -15.46
C ASN A 91 -5.90 4.86 -14.96
N ALA A 92 -4.77 4.43 -15.49
CA ALA A 92 -4.14 3.17 -15.08
C ALA A 92 -3.76 3.25 -13.60
N GLN A 93 -4.54 2.59 -12.75
CA GLN A 93 -4.25 2.46 -11.32
C GLN A 93 -3.02 1.57 -11.14
N ALA A 94 -1.84 2.19 -11.20
CA ALA A 94 -0.57 1.48 -11.13
C ALA A 94 -0.29 0.91 -9.75
N MET A 95 0.38 -0.24 -9.70
CA MET A 95 0.93 -0.78 -8.47
C MET A 95 2.06 0.13 -7.96
N SER A 96 1.97 0.58 -6.71
CA SER A 96 3.02 1.39 -6.10
C SER A 96 4.25 0.56 -5.72
N VAL A 97 5.41 1.22 -5.60
CA VAL A 97 6.64 0.60 -5.09
C VAL A 97 6.45 0.10 -3.67
N THR A 98 5.82 0.90 -2.81
CA THR A 98 5.48 0.51 -1.43
C THR A 98 4.69 -0.78 -1.38
N PHE A 99 3.58 -0.87 -2.13
CA PHE A 99 2.77 -2.09 -2.16
C PHE A 99 3.58 -3.29 -2.65
N LYS A 100 4.32 -3.15 -3.76
CA LYS A 100 5.20 -4.20 -4.28
C LYS A 100 6.18 -4.69 -3.21
N ASN A 101 6.85 -3.80 -2.51
CA ASN A 101 7.84 -4.15 -1.49
C ASN A 101 7.22 -4.89 -0.29
N LEU A 102 5.95 -4.62 0.01
CA LEU A 102 5.23 -5.31 1.10
C LEU A 102 4.70 -6.69 0.70
N VAL A 103 4.38 -6.94 -0.57
CA VAL A 103 3.75 -8.21 -1.00
C VAL A 103 4.71 -9.21 -1.63
N VAL A 104 5.81 -8.76 -2.26
CA VAL A 104 6.78 -9.66 -2.90
C VAL A 104 7.63 -10.35 -1.85
N GLY A 105 7.68 -11.69 -1.93
CA GLY A 105 8.35 -12.56 -0.97
C GLY A 105 7.49 -12.87 0.27
N LEU A 106 6.33 -12.26 0.44
CA LEU A 106 5.46 -12.45 1.60
C LEU A 106 4.60 -13.71 1.42
N GLY A 107 4.70 -14.62 2.37
CA GLY A 107 4.01 -15.91 2.31
C GLY A 107 4.84 -16.99 1.62
N SER A 108 4.31 -18.21 1.62
CA SER A 108 4.92 -19.39 0.95
C SER A 108 4.22 -19.73 -0.35
N ASN A 109 3.24 -18.94 -0.76
CA ASN A 109 2.45 -19.15 -1.95
C ASN A 109 3.23 -18.68 -3.18
N GLU A 110 3.33 -19.53 -4.18
CA GLU A 110 3.96 -19.18 -5.45
C GLU A 110 3.05 -18.25 -6.26
N PHE A 111 3.68 -17.41 -7.09
CA PHE A 111 2.94 -16.60 -8.06
C PHE A 111 2.16 -17.51 -9.01
N PRO A 112 0.85 -17.26 -9.22
CA PRO A 112 0.06 -18.10 -10.12
C PRO A 112 0.58 -17.99 -11.56
N LEU A 113 1.00 -19.13 -12.11
CA LEU A 113 1.56 -19.24 -13.45
C LEU A 113 0.69 -20.17 -14.33
N PRO A 114 -0.41 -19.66 -14.91
CA PRO A 114 -1.15 -20.41 -15.93
C PRO A 114 -0.22 -20.69 -17.14
N ASP A 115 -0.47 -21.79 -17.85
CA ASP A 115 0.36 -22.20 -18.98
C ASP A 115 0.47 -21.13 -20.07
N SER A 116 -0.61 -20.36 -20.26
CA SER A 116 -0.62 -19.23 -21.19
C SER A 116 0.38 -18.13 -20.81
N LEU A 117 0.57 -17.84 -19.52
CA LEU A 117 1.56 -16.88 -19.05
C LEU A 117 2.97 -17.52 -19.02
N LYS A 118 3.06 -18.74 -18.52
CA LYS A 118 4.32 -19.46 -18.38
C LYS A 118 5.08 -19.61 -19.71
N ALA A 119 4.36 -19.81 -20.81
CA ALA A 119 4.94 -19.90 -22.17
C ALA A 119 5.68 -18.62 -22.60
N HIS A 120 5.37 -17.47 -22.01
CA HIS A 120 5.98 -16.18 -22.34
C HIS A 120 7.15 -15.80 -21.42
N LEU A 121 7.30 -16.46 -20.28
CA LEU A 121 8.37 -16.17 -19.33
C LEU A 121 9.65 -16.86 -19.74
N LYS A 122 10.68 -16.10 -20.07
CA LYS A 122 11.99 -16.64 -20.48
C LYS A 122 12.67 -17.38 -19.32
N ASN A 123 12.59 -16.84 -18.12
CA ASN A 123 13.17 -17.39 -16.90
C ASN A 123 12.21 -17.16 -15.74
N PRO A 124 11.24 -18.05 -15.49
CA PRO A 124 10.43 -17.98 -14.29
C PRO A 124 11.35 -17.92 -13.06
N HIS A 125 11.04 -17.04 -12.11
CA HIS A 125 11.77 -16.87 -10.85
C HIS A 125 13.08 -16.06 -10.90
N THR A 126 13.45 -15.44 -12.01
CA THR A 126 14.59 -14.51 -12.07
C THR A 126 14.22 -13.05 -11.79
N TYR A 127 13.19 -12.85 -11.02
CA TYR A 127 12.49 -11.59 -10.82
C TYR A 127 13.38 -10.38 -10.46
N MET A 128 14.50 -10.56 -9.79
CA MET A 128 15.48 -9.49 -9.51
C MET A 128 16.74 -9.60 -10.41
N GLY A 129 16.59 -10.11 -11.61
CA GLY A 129 17.72 -10.45 -12.48
C GLY A 129 18.49 -9.30 -13.09
N LEU A 130 17.89 -8.11 -13.22
CA LEU A 130 18.53 -6.95 -13.84
C LEU A 130 18.85 -5.88 -12.80
N TYR A 131 20.12 -5.47 -12.75
CA TYR A 131 20.56 -4.35 -11.93
C TYR A 131 21.10 -3.23 -12.82
N LEU A 132 20.47 -2.08 -12.78
CA LEU A 132 20.62 -0.98 -13.74
C LEU A 132 21.27 0.24 -13.08
N ASP A 133 22.40 0.06 -12.41
CA ASP A 133 23.11 1.09 -11.65
C ASP A 133 23.55 2.30 -12.45
N ARG A 134 23.66 2.17 -13.77
CA ARG A 134 24.01 3.29 -14.65
C ARG A 134 22.84 4.19 -15.00
N HIS A 135 21.61 3.66 -15.01
CA HIS A 135 20.43 4.38 -15.47
C HIS A 135 19.46 4.74 -14.35
N PHE A 136 19.56 4.13 -13.17
CA PHE A 136 18.64 4.39 -12.08
C PHE A 136 19.35 5.01 -10.88
N PRO A 137 18.74 6.02 -10.23
CA PRO A 137 19.28 6.57 -9.01
C PRO A 137 19.25 5.52 -7.90
N LEU A 138 20.30 5.50 -7.10
CA LEU A 138 20.43 4.62 -5.94
C LEU A 138 20.28 5.38 -4.62
N THR A 139 19.96 6.66 -4.69
CA THR A 139 19.86 7.57 -3.54
C THR A 139 18.43 7.60 -3.03
N THR A 140 18.07 6.52 -2.35
CA THR A 140 16.77 6.32 -1.70
C THR A 140 16.94 5.27 -0.61
N ASN A 141 16.01 5.17 0.33
CA ASN A 141 15.93 4.08 1.29
C ASN A 141 15.10 2.89 0.78
N ASP A 142 14.68 2.88 -0.49
CA ASP A 142 14.07 1.70 -1.12
C ASP A 142 15.12 0.60 -1.26
N PRO A 143 14.92 -0.57 -0.64
CA PRO A 143 15.89 -1.68 -0.69
C PRO A 143 16.04 -2.28 -2.09
N CYS A 144 15.06 -2.03 -2.97
CA CYS A 144 15.05 -2.51 -4.35
C CYS A 144 15.57 -1.50 -5.37
N ALA A 145 16.11 -0.35 -4.92
CA ALA A 145 16.60 0.67 -5.83
C ALA A 145 17.67 0.14 -6.78
N GLY A 146 17.56 0.49 -8.05
CA GLY A 146 18.46 0.06 -9.12
C GLY A 146 18.10 -1.30 -9.74
N PHE A 147 17.19 -2.07 -9.14
CA PHE A 147 16.72 -3.31 -9.77
C PHE A 147 15.54 -3.07 -10.70
N TYR A 148 15.63 -3.63 -11.90
CA TYR A 148 14.49 -3.82 -12.78
C TYR A 148 13.96 -5.25 -12.60
N PHE A 149 12.70 -5.33 -12.24
CA PHE A 149 12.04 -6.61 -11.99
C PHE A 149 11.57 -7.20 -13.32
N ASP A 150 12.28 -8.21 -13.77
CA ASP A 150 11.99 -8.94 -15.00
C ASP A 150 11.20 -10.22 -14.67
N GLY A 151 10.10 -10.47 -15.38
CA GLY A 151 9.23 -11.61 -15.13
C GLY A 151 8.35 -11.43 -13.89
N VAL A 152 8.11 -12.51 -13.15
CA VAL A 152 7.25 -12.53 -11.96
C VAL A 152 7.99 -13.06 -10.73
N PRO A 153 7.63 -12.65 -9.51
CA PRO A 153 8.28 -13.18 -8.30
C PRO A 153 7.91 -14.65 -8.07
N GLN A 154 8.81 -15.42 -7.48
CA GLN A 154 8.50 -16.80 -7.10
C GLN A 154 7.42 -16.85 -6.03
N TYR A 155 7.58 -16.06 -4.97
CA TYR A 155 6.64 -15.99 -3.85
C TYR A 155 6.05 -14.59 -3.76
N VAL A 156 4.76 -14.53 -3.48
CA VAL A 156 4.02 -13.28 -3.35
C VAL A 156 2.80 -13.49 -2.47
N ASP A 157 2.33 -12.45 -1.81
CA ASP A 157 1.01 -12.45 -1.17
C ASP A 157 -0.06 -12.85 -2.20
N PRO A 158 -0.85 -13.90 -1.98
CA PRO A 158 -1.80 -14.41 -2.98
C PRO A 158 -2.87 -13.42 -3.44
N ARG A 159 -3.15 -12.38 -2.63
CA ARG A 159 -4.10 -11.32 -2.99
C ARG A 159 -3.54 -10.38 -4.07
N ALA A 160 -2.23 -10.19 -4.10
CA ALA A 160 -1.60 -9.20 -4.97
C ALA A 160 -1.72 -9.50 -6.47
N PRO A 161 -1.56 -10.73 -6.97
CA PRO A 161 -1.82 -11.06 -8.39
C PRO A 161 -3.29 -10.93 -8.79
N LYS A 162 -4.23 -10.96 -7.82
CA LYS A 162 -5.65 -10.65 -8.09
C LYS A 162 -5.90 -9.16 -8.18
N LEU A 163 -5.13 -8.37 -7.44
CA LEU A 163 -5.24 -6.90 -7.42
C LEU A 163 -4.61 -6.24 -8.65
N PHE A 164 -3.48 -6.77 -9.13
CA PHE A 164 -2.72 -6.17 -10.21
C PHE A 164 -2.36 -7.20 -11.28
N SER A 165 -2.71 -6.88 -12.52
CA SER A 165 -2.44 -7.73 -13.69
C SER A 165 -0.98 -7.69 -14.13
N VAL A 166 -0.54 -8.75 -14.82
CA VAL A 166 0.79 -8.81 -15.45
C VAL A 166 0.81 -7.97 -16.71
N VAL A 167 1.86 -7.19 -16.91
CA VAL A 167 2.00 -6.27 -18.04
C VAL A 167 1.88 -6.99 -19.38
N GLY A 168 0.96 -6.53 -20.23
CA GLY A 168 0.76 -7.06 -21.59
C GLY A 168 0.15 -8.46 -21.65
N TRP A 169 -0.19 -9.09 -20.52
CA TRP A 169 -0.84 -10.39 -20.48
C TRP A 169 -2.34 -10.25 -20.26
N ASN A 170 -3.13 -10.87 -21.13
CA ASN A 170 -4.58 -10.90 -21.06
C ASN A 170 -5.08 -12.24 -21.61
N ASP A 171 -5.66 -13.07 -20.75
CA ASP A 171 -6.31 -14.34 -21.12
C ASP A 171 -7.84 -14.23 -21.11
N GLY A 172 -8.39 -13.02 -21.00
CA GLY A 172 -9.81 -12.76 -20.93
C GLY A 172 -10.45 -12.98 -19.55
N VAL A 173 -9.67 -13.40 -18.56
CA VAL A 173 -10.14 -13.54 -17.19
C VAL A 173 -10.15 -12.20 -16.48
N VAL A 174 -11.07 -12.01 -15.54
CA VAL A 174 -11.27 -10.76 -14.80
C VAL A 174 -10.01 -10.27 -14.08
N TYR A 175 -9.13 -11.17 -13.66
CA TYR A 175 -7.89 -10.85 -12.95
C TYR A 175 -6.73 -10.51 -13.89
N SER A 176 -6.70 -11.11 -15.06
CA SER A 176 -5.61 -10.98 -16.03
C SER A 176 -5.89 -9.95 -17.13
N ASP A 177 -7.00 -9.21 -17.02
CA ASP A 177 -7.34 -8.18 -17.97
C ASP A 177 -6.40 -6.98 -17.84
N TYR A 178 -5.49 -6.85 -18.80
CA TYR A 178 -4.60 -5.71 -18.87
C TYR A 178 -5.30 -4.51 -19.51
N ILE A 179 -5.11 -3.30 -18.98
CA ILE A 179 -5.85 -2.09 -19.38
C ILE A 179 -5.55 -1.68 -20.82
N GLY A 180 -4.29 -1.78 -21.24
CA GLY A 180 -3.86 -1.40 -22.58
C GLY A 180 -3.89 -2.60 -23.54
N ALA A 181 -3.98 -2.34 -24.84
CA ALA A 181 -3.68 -3.38 -25.81
C ALA A 181 -2.21 -3.82 -25.67
N ALA A 182 -1.94 -5.12 -25.82
CA ALA A 182 -0.57 -5.63 -25.75
C ALA A 182 0.39 -4.95 -26.76
N SER A 183 -0.15 -4.37 -27.84
CA SER A 183 0.57 -3.56 -28.82
C SER A 183 1.01 -2.18 -28.29
N GLU A 184 0.39 -1.68 -27.20
CA GLU A 184 0.74 -0.40 -26.58
C GLU A 184 1.91 -0.55 -25.59
N VAL A 185 2.15 -1.75 -25.09
CA VAL A 185 3.35 -2.07 -24.32
C VAL A 185 4.53 -2.10 -25.26
N LYS A 186 5.43 -1.13 -25.11
CA LYS A 186 6.58 -0.97 -26.01
C LYS A 186 7.88 -1.17 -25.26
N PRO A 187 8.86 -1.79 -25.90
CA PRO A 187 10.23 -1.78 -25.38
C PRO A 187 10.68 -0.36 -25.10
N VAL A 188 11.50 -0.22 -24.08
CA VAL A 188 12.12 1.04 -23.68
C VAL A 188 13.63 0.95 -23.89
N HIS A 189 14.20 2.04 -24.36
CA HIS A 189 15.59 2.10 -24.71
C HIS A 189 16.35 2.96 -23.69
N LEU A 190 17.38 2.38 -23.12
CA LEU A 190 18.34 3.09 -22.28
C LEU A 190 19.50 3.53 -23.19
N LYS A 191 19.71 4.82 -23.29
CA LYS A 191 20.64 5.42 -24.26
C LYS A 191 22.08 5.41 -23.75
N ASN A 192 23.02 5.43 -24.71
CA ASN A 192 24.42 5.64 -24.40
C ASN A 192 24.65 7.13 -24.04
N PRO A 193 25.28 7.46 -22.88
CA PRO A 193 25.53 8.85 -22.51
C PRO A 193 26.47 9.58 -23.46
N ALA A 194 27.35 8.87 -24.16
CA ALA A 194 28.27 9.47 -25.13
C ALA A 194 27.63 9.70 -26.52
N ASP A 195 26.52 8.99 -26.82
CA ASP A 195 25.81 9.07 -28.09
C ASP A 195 24.34 8.67 -27.89
N ASN A 196 23.48 9.66 -27.69
CA ASN A 196 22.06 9.46 -27.46
C ASN A 196 21.30 8.81 -28.63
N THR A 197 21.92 8.61 -29.77
CA THR A 197 21.35 7.87 -30.91
C THR A 197 21.49 6.36 -30.73
N GLN A 198 22.44 5.90 -29.90
CA GLN A 198 22.71 4.50 -29.66
C GLN A 198 21.96 3.97 -28.42
N ASN A 199 21.30 2.84 -28.59
CA ASN A 199 20.69 2.12 -27.47
C ASN A 199 21.75 1.26 -26.77
N MET A 200 22.00 1.56 -25.49
CA MET A 200 22.85 0.72 -24.63
C MET A 200 22.17 -0.59 -24.23
N LEU A 201 20.90 -0.47 -23.92
CA LEU A 201 20.08 -1.57 -23.46
C LEU A 201 18.64 -1.35 -23.91
N THR A 202 17.98 -2.41 -24.30
CA THR A 202 16.54 -2.45 -24.57
C THR A 202 15.87 -3.36 -23.56
N ILE A 203 14.85 -2.86 -22.88
CA ILE A 203 14.04 -3.60 -21.91
C ILE A 203 12.64 -3.76 -22.50
N ASP A 204 12.15 -4.99 -22.59
CA ASP A 204 10.75 -5.28 -22.91
C ASP A 204 9.98 -5.52 -21.62
N PRO A 205 9.04 -4.64 -21.24
CA PRO A 205 8.27 -4.79 -20.02
C PRO A 205 7.15 -5.82 -20.11
N LYS A 206 6.89 -6.41 -21.26
CA LYS A 206 5.87 -7.44 -21.40
C LYS A 206 6.15 -8.64 -20.49
N TYR A 207 5.08 -9.15 -19.91
CA TYR A 207 5.10 -10.32 -19.03
C TYR A 207 5.94 -10.13 -17.77
N THR A 208 6.09 -8.87 -17.33
CA THR A 208 6.70 -8.53 -16.04
C THR A 208 5.66 -8.12 -15.03
N TRP A 209 5.98 -8.30 -13.75
CA TRP A 209 5.13 -7.91 -12.63
C TRP A 209 5.94 -7.11 -11.60
N GLY A 210 6.41 -5.96 -12.02
CA GLY A 210 7.21 -5.06 -11.19
C GLY A 210 6.84 -3.61 -11.42
N THR A 211 7.00 -2.80 -10.39
CA THR A 211 6.87 -1.36 -10.52
C THR A 211 8.14 -0.78 -11.09
N TRP A 212 8.05 0.44 -11.57
CA TRP A 212 9.22 1.22 -11.88
C TRP A 212 10.10 1.39 -10.65
N VAL A 213 11.39 1.33 -10.85
CA VAL A 213 12.31 1.84 -9.86
C VAL A 213 12.10 3.35 -9.76
N ALA A 214 11.88 3.85 -8.56
CA ALA A 214 11.65 5.25 -8.32
C ALA A 214 12.90 6.09 -8.68
N GLY A 215 12.70 7.26 -9.25
CA GLY A 215 13.75 8.24 -9.54
C GLY A 215 13.49 9.10 -10.77
N GLU A 216 14.27 10.15 -10.90
CA GLU A 216 14.32 11.00 -12.09
C GLU A 216 15.31 10.41 -13.10
N TRP A 217 14.85 9.57 -13.94
CA TRP A 217 15.65 8.70 -14.78
C TRP A 217 16.37 9.37 -15.93
N ASP A 218 15.97 10.59 -16.25
CA ASP A 218 16.49 11.36 -17.37
C ASP A 218 17.75 12.16 -17.04
N VAL A 219 18.13 12.20 -15.77
CA VAL A 219 19.09 13.18 -15.26
C VAL A 219 20.40 12.54 -14.77
N LYS A 220 20.38 11.28 -14.41
CA LYS A 220 21.56 10.60 -13.86
C LYS A 220 22.69 10.53 -14.88
N ALA A 221 23.79 11.26 -14.61
CA ALA A 221 24.98 11.28 -15.44
C ALA A 221 24.74 11.63 -16.93
N GLY A 222 23.68 12.38 -17.22
CA GLY A 222 23.29 12.71 -18.61
C GLY A 222 22.68 11.54 -19.39
N LEU A 223 22.35 10.44 -18.72
CA LEU A 223 21.72 9.28 -19.36
C LEU A 223 20.24 9.55 -19.62
N VAL A 224 19.85 9.37 -20.88
CA VAL A 224 18.44 9.48 -21.28
C VAL A 224 17.77 8.12 -21.18
N SER A 225 16.60 8.09 -20.53
CA SER A 225 15.77 6.92 -20.42
C SER A 225 14.38 7.18 -21.01
N GLU A 226 13.91 6.28 -21.86
CA GLU A 226 12.54 6.35 -22.39
C GLU A 226 11.50 5.69 -21.48
N LEU A 227 11.88 5.34 -20.26
CA LEU A 227 11.00 4.67 -19.32
C LEU A 227 9.91 5.58 -18.74
N THR A 228 10.19 6.88 -18.68
CA THR A 228 9.24 7.87 -18.20
C THR A 228 8.07 8.07 -19.18
N GLY A 229 6.86 8.24 -18.66
CA GLY A 229 5.68 8.58 -19.47
C GLY A 229 5.05 7.43 -20.27
N LYS A 230 5.46 6.17 -20.06
CA LYS A 230 4.84 5.01 -20.71
C LYS A 230 3.77 4.39 -19.79
N ASN A 231 2.54 4.85 -19.92
CA ASN A 231 1.43 4.48 -19.01
C ASN A 231 1.07 2.99 -18.95
N TYR A 232 1.51 2.17 -19.89
CA TYR A 232 1.14 0.76 -19.95
C TYR A 232 2.27 -0.22 -19.64
N ASN A 233 3.41 0.28 -19.20
CA ASN A 233 4.59 -0.53 -18.96
C ASN A 233 4.75 -1.00 -17.50
N TYR A 234 3.68 -0.97 -16.70
CA TYR A 234 3.67 -1.40 -15.31
C TYR A 234 2.36 -2.13 -14.96
N PRO A 235 2.36 -2.96 -13.92
CA PRO A 235 1.15 -3.65 -13.45
C PRO A 235 0.05 -2.66 -13.10
N SER A 236 -1.11 -2.91 -13.66
CA SER A 236 -2.30 -2.09 -13.46
C SER A 236 -3.35 -2.87 -12.68
N MET A 237 -4.24 -2.14 -12.00
CA MET A 237 -5.33 -2.75 -11.26
C MET A 237 -6.17 -3.66 -12.14
N SER A 238 -6.46 -4.85 -11.64
CA SER A 238 -7.25 -5.86 -12.36
C SER A 238 -8.66 -5.39 -12.67
N LYS A 239 -9.22 -5.88 -13.76
CA LYS A 239 -10.54 -5.50 -14.28
C LYS A 239 -11.64 -5.64 -13.23
N GLN A 240 -11.62 -6.72 -12.44
CA GLN A 240 -12.65 -6.95 -11.43
C GLN A 240 -12.81 -5.79 -10.43
N TYR A 241 -11.77 -5.00 -10.18
CA TYR A 241 -11.82 -3.85 -9.26
C TYR A 241 -12.11 -2.52 -9.96
N ARG A 242 -12.19 -2.53 -11.31
CA ARG A 242 -12.48 -1.36 -12.14
C ARG A 242 -13.89 -1.36 -12.72
N MET A 243 -14.66 -2.42 -12.48
CA MET A 243 -16.02 -2.55 -13.03
C MET A 243 -17.00 -1.73 -12.21
N SER A 244 -17.95 -1.07 -12.91
CA SER A 244 -19.05 -0.34 -12.28
C SER A 244 -20.05 -1.23 -11.52
N THR A 245 -19.95 -2.54 -11.71
CA THR A 245 -20.72 -3.53 -10.95
C THR A 245 -20.16 -3.82 -9.56
N ASN A 246 -19.02 -3.23 -9.23
CA ASN A 246 -18.40 -3.41 -7.92
C ASN A 246 -19.20 -2.74 -6.79
N LYS A 247 -18.97 -3.26 -5.58
CA LYS A 247 -19.32 -2.57 -4.36
C LYS A 247 -18.04 -1.98 -3.75
N ARG A 248 -18.01 -0.66 -3.61
CA ARG A 248 -16.91 0.01 -2.91
C ARG A 248 -17.04 -0.22 -1.42
N VAL A 249 -16.03 -0.82 -0.83
CA VAL A 249 -15.98 -1.14 0.60
C VAL A 249 -15.49 0.07 1.39
N PHE A 250 -16.20 0.42 2.45
CA PHE A 250 -15.83 1.47 3.42
C PHE A 250 -15.34 0.90 4.74
N PHE A 251 -15.76 -0.33 5.06
CA PHE A 251 -15.29 -1.06 6.20
C PHE A 251 -15.52 -2.57 6.00
N GLY A 252 -14.50 -3.38 6.23
CA GLY A 252 -14.58 -4.83 6.14
C GLY A 252 -14.17 -5.51 7.44
N PRO A 253 -14.56 -6.80 7.64
CA PRO A 253 -14.27 -7.54 8.86
C PRO A 253 -12.76 -7.64 9.16
N TRP A 254 -11.93 -7.69 8.13
CA TRP A 254 -10.48 -7.69 8.28
C TRP A 254 -9.98 -6.49 9.10
N GLU A 255 -10.56 -5.32 8.89
CA GLU A 255 -10.15 -4.13 9.62
C GLU A 255 -10.52 -4.19 11.10
N SER A 256 -11.73 -4.65 11.44
CA SER A 256 -12.12 -4.89 12.83
C SER A 256 -11.11 -5.79 13.55
N TYR A 257 -10.76 -6.91 12.93
CA TYR A 257 -9.82 -7.86 13.50
C TYR A 257 -8.40 -7.30 13.64
N PHE A 258 -7.90 -6.54 12.67
CA PHE A 258 -6.58 -5.91 12.82
C PHE A 258 -6.57 -4.81 13.88
N LEU A 259 -7.66 -4.05 14.05
CA LEU A 259 -7.81 -3.09 15.13
C LEU A 259 -7.85 -3.79 16.51
N LEU A 260 -8.56 -4.92 16.64
CA LEU A 260 -8.57 -5.75 17.84
C LEU A 260 -7.19 -6.35 18.14
N ALA A 261 -6.48 -6.82 17.10
CA ALA A 261 -5.13 -7.32 17.25
C ALA A 261 -4.18 -6.26 17.80
N GLU A 262 -4.24 -5.04 17.24
CA GLU A 262 -3.45 -3.90 17.74
C GLU A 262 -3.80 -3.53 19.19
N ALA A 263 -5.10 -3.49 19.53
CA ALA A 263 -5.58 -3.22 20.88
C ALA A 263 -5.09 -4.28 21.88
N ALA A 264 -5.12 -5.56 21.49
CA ALA A 264 -4.60 -6.65 22.32
C ALA A 264 -3.08 -6.56 22.53
N VAL A 265 -2.30 -6.13 21.53
CA VAL A 265 -0.85 -5.83 21.68
C VAL A 265 -0.62 -4.72 22.68
N LYS A 266 -1.53 -3.75 22.78
CA LYS A 266 -1.48 -2.66 23.77
C LYS A 266 -1.92 -3.09 25.18
N GLY A 267 -2.43 -4.30 25.35
CA GLY A 267 -2.95 -4.81 26.62
C GLY A 267 -4.38 -4.39 26.96
N TRP A 268 -5.13 -3.84 25.98
CA TRP A 268 -6.53 -3.43 26.18
C TRP A 268 -7.46 -4.66 26.28
N LYS A 269 -8.59 -4.50 26.98
CA LYS A 269 -9.61 -5.55 27.12
C LYS A 269 -10.45 -5.63 25.86
N VAL A 270 -10.13 -6.59 25.02
CA VAL A 270 -10.83 -6.84 23.75
C VAL A 270 -11.07 -8.33 23.56
N PRO A 271 -12.07 -8.72 22.74
CA PRO A 271 -12.28 -10.12 22.39
C PRO A 271 -11.05 -10.74 21.70
N GLY A 272 -10.70 -11.96 22.10
CA GLY A 272 -9.59 -12.71 21.50
C GLY A 272 -8.19 -12.26 21.94
N THR A 273 -7.17 -12.86 21.34
CA THR A 273 -5.75 -12.52 21.54
C THR A 273 -5.23 -11.73 20.36
N ALA A 274 -4.07 -11.09 20.48
CA ALA A 274 -3.42 -10.43 19.37
C ALA A 274 -3.23 -11.36 18.17
N LYS A 275 -2.77 -12.59 18.42
CA LYS A 275 -2.57 -13.62 17.38
C LYS A 275 -3.89 -14.05 16.75
N SER A 276 -4.89 -14.43 17.54
CA SER A 276 -6.17 -14.90 16.98
C SER A 276 -6.86 -13.83 16.16
N ASN A 277 -6.84 -12.58 16.60
CA ASN A 277 -7.41 -11.46 15.85
C ASN A 277 -6.61 -11.17 14.56
N TYR A 278 -5.29 -11.21 14.62
CA TYR A 278 -4.44 -11.09 13.43
C TYR A 278 -4.77 -12.15 12.38
N GLU A 279 -4.81 -13.43 12.78
CA GLU A 279 -5.13 -14.55 11.90
C GLU A 279 -6.55 -14.46 11.34
N SER A 280 -7.53 -14.01 12.15
CA SER A 280 -8.90 -13.75 11.69
C SER A 280 -8.96 -12.63 10.66
N GLY A 281 -8.20 -11.55 10.86
CA GLY A 281 -8.11 -10.45 9.89
C GLY A 281 -7.56 -10.89 8.54
N VAL A 282 -6.48 -11.69 8.54
CA VAL A 282 -5.92 -12.29 7.32
C VAL A 282 -6.95 -13.21 6.66
N THR A 283 -7.58 -14.09 7.45
CA THR A 283 -8.58 -15.05 6.94
C THR A 283 -9.76 -14.34 6.29
N ALA A 284 -10.32 -13.32 6.93
CA ALA A 284 -11.43 -12.54 6.38
C ALA A 284 -11.06 -11.85 5.05
N SER A 285 -9.82 -11.34 4.95
CA SER A 285 -9.32 -10.76 3.69
C SER A 285 -9.14 -11.83 2.60
N PHE A 286 -8.63 -13.02 2.95
CA PHE A 286 -8.50 -14.14 2.02
C PHE A 286 -9.86 -14.64 1.54
N GLU A 287 -10.85 -14.70 2.43
CA GLU A 287 -12.22 -15.05 2.09
C GLU A 287 -12.81 -14.06 1.07
N TYR A 288 -12.65 -12.76 1.31
CA TYR A 288 -13.10 -11.71 0.39
C TYR A 288 -12.52 -11.88 -1.02
N HIS A 289 -11.27 -12.32 -1.12
CA HIS A 289 -10.60 -12.57 -2.41
C HIS A 289 -10.81 -13.98 -2.96
N GLY A 290 -11.57 -14.86 -2.29
CA GLY A 290 -11.78 -16.25 -2.70
C GLY A 290 -10.52 -17.10 -2.61
N LEU A 291 -9.71 -16.92 -1.57
CA LEU A 291 -8.39 -17.52 -1.38
C LEU A 291 -8.29 -18.39 -0.10
N LEU A 292 -9.41 -18.75 0.53
CA LEU A 292 -9.42 -19.47 1.81
C LEU A 292 -8.57 -20.75 1.81
N SER A 293 -8.51 -21.47 0.68
CA SER A 293 -7.68 -22.68 0.57
C SER A 293 -6.19 -22.45 0.76
N GLN A 294 -5.73 -21.22 0.65
CA GLN A 294 -4.30 -20.85 0.74
C GLN A 294 -3.92 -20.24 2.09
N VAL A 295 -4.89 -19.94 2.95
CA VAL A 295 -4.67 -19.17 4.17
C VAL A 295 -3.78 -19.90 5.19
N GLY A 296 -3.89 -21.23 5.30
CA GLY A 296 -3.12 -22.01 6.26
C GLY A 296 -1.61 -21.96 5.98
N ASP A 297 -1.22 -22.22 4.73
CA ASP A 297 0.18 -22.14 4.31
C ASP A 297 0.71 -20.70 4.40
N TYR A 298 -0.14 -19.72 4.10
CA TYR A 298 0.22 -18.32 4.22
C TYR A 298 0.51 -17.92 5.67
N LEU A 299 -0.39 -18.23 6.61
CA LEU A 299 -0.25 -17.87 8.03
C LEU A 299 0.94 -18.55 8.72
N SER A 300 1.38 -19.71 8.23
CA SER A 300 2.54 -20.44 8.77
C SER A 300 3.88 -19.95 8.21
N SER A 301 3.86 -19.07 7.18
CA SER A 301 5.06 -18.67 6.46
C SER A 301 5.98 -17.76 7.27
N GLN A 302 7.27 -18.14 7.31
CA GLN A 302 8.37 -17.34 7.88
C GLN A 302 9.17 -16.59 6.82
N LYS A 303 8.75 -16.64 5.54
CA LYS A 303 9.42 -15.92 4.46
C LYS A 303 9.19 -14.41 4.60
N TYR A 304 10.26 -13.65 4.37
CA TYR A 304 10.22 -12.19 4.46
C TYR A 304 9.83 -11.56 3.13
N ASN A 305 9.05 -10.50 3.21
CA ASN A 305 8.87 -9.57 2.10
C ASN A 305 10.15 -8.73 1.89
N ARG A 306 10.09 -7.77 0.97
CA ARG A 306 11.25 -6.93 0.62
C ARG A 306 11.66 -5.93 1.70
N VAL A 307 10.84 -5.73 2.71
CA VAL A 307 11.13 -4.84 3.86
C VAL A 307 11.42 -5.59 5.16
N GLY A 308 11.50 -6.92 5.12
CA GLY A 308 11.92 -7.73 6.27
C GLY A 308 10.80 -8.20 7.19
N THR A 309 9.53 -8.15 6.73
CA THR A 309 8.37 -8.62 7.49
C THR A 309 7.92 -9.99 7.01
N SER A 310 7.64 -10.92 7.91
CA SER A 310 7.06 -12.25 7.63
C SER A 310 5.59 -12.32 8.07
N VAL A 311 4.90 -13.41 7.67
CA VAL A 311 3.47 -13.60 7.99
C VAL A 311 3.27 -14.26 9.36
N ALA A 312 3.97 -15.37 9.65
CA ALA A 312 3.75 -16.14 10.87
C ALA A 312 3.87 -15.25 12.12
N PHE A 313 2.78 -15.16 12.90
CA PHE A 313 2.68 -14.20 14.00
C PHE A 313 3.79 -14.36 15.05
N ASP A 314 4.09 -15.61 15.41
CA ASP A 314 5.10 -15.93 16.43
C ASP A 314 6.55 -15.87 15.92
N HIS A 315 6.76 -15.71 14.61
CA HIS A 315 8.08 -15.59 14.01
C HIS A 315 8.55 -14.13 14.08
N THR A 316 9.23 -13.76 15.16
CA THR A 316 9.69 -12.39 15.44
C THR A 316 11.17 -12.16 15.14
N THR A 317 11.85 -13.15 14.54
CA THR A 317 13.25 -12.99 14.13
C THR A 317 13.36 -11.91 13.05
N GLU A 318 14.27 -10.96 13.26
CA GLU A 318 14.55 -9.92 12.26
C GLU A 318 15.28 -10.49 11.04
N ALA A 319 14.90 -9.99 9.86
CA ALA A 319 15.53 -10.39 8.62
C ALA A 319 17.00 -9.94 8.56
N LYS A 320 17.87 -10.81 8.05
CA LYS A 320 19.29 -10.51 7.88
C LYS A 320 19.60 -10.25 6.41
N SER A 321 20.58 -9.39 6.15
CA SER A 321 21.11 -9.18 4.80
C SER A 321 21.52 -10.50 4.16
N TYR A 322 21.41 -10.60 2.84
CA TYR A 322 21.80 -11.78 2.06
C TYR A 322 22.41 -11.36 0.73
N THR A 323 23.09 -12.29 0.07
CA THR A 323 23.72 -12.02 -1.22
C THR A 323 22.77 -12.36 -2.37
N ILE A 324 22.55 -11.37 -3.23
CA ILE A 324 21.81 -11.53 -4.50
C ILE A 324 22.84 -11.71 -5.63
N ARG A 325 22.60 -12.71 -6.47
CA ARG A 325 23.31 -12.87 -7.74
C ARG A 325 22.44 -12.33 -8.87
N TYR A 326 23.04 -11.59 -9.77
CA TYR A 326 22.37 -11.02 -10.95
C TYR A 326 23.30 -11.04 -12.15
N THR A 327 22.72 -11.00 -13.35
CA THR A 327 23.49 -10.75 -14.56
C THR A 327 23.49 -9.25 -14.83
N ASP A 328 24.67 -8.65 -14.89
CA ASP A 328 24.84 -7.27 -15.31
C ASP A 328 24.36 -7.13 -16.76
N PRO A 329 23.32 -6.34 -17.03
CA PRO A 329 22.75 -6.27 -18.38
C PRO A 329 23.67 -5.57 -19.38
N TYR A 330 24.65 -4.79 -18.91
CA TYR A 330 25.60 -4.07 -19.76
C TYR A 330 26.81 -4.92 -20.13
N THR A 331 27.41 -5.60 -19.15
CA THR A 331 28.62 -6.41 -19.35
C THR A 331 28.33 -7.88 -19.61
N LYS A 332 27.11 -8.35 -19.32
CA LYS A 332 26.68 -9.76 -19.38
C LYS A 332 27.38 -10.67 -18.37
N GLU A 333 28.12 -10.10 -17.44
CA GLU A 333 28.80 -10.83 -16.37
C GLU A 333 27.83 -11.16 -15.22
N VAL A 334 28.07 -12.30 -14.58
CA VAL A 334 27.37 -12.64 -13.31
C VAL A 334 28.06 -11.91 -12.18
N LYS A 335 27.32 -11.05 -11.50
CA LYS A 335 27.76 -10.28 -10.36
C LYS A 335 26.96 -10.63 -9.11
N SER A 336 27.46 -10.23 -7.97
CA SER A 336 26.75 -10.37 -6.70
C SER A 336 26.69 -9.03 -5.96
N ARG A 337 25.67 -8.88 -5.14
CA ARG A 337 25.44 -7.70 -4.32
C ARG A 337 24.78 -8.12 -3.00
N THR A 338 25.11 -7.43 -1.92
CA THR A 338 24.38 -7.56 -0.66
C THR A 338 23.03 -6.87 -0.78
N TYR A 339 21.97 -7.59 -0.42
CA TYR A 339 20.65 -7.03 -0.19
C TYR A 339 20.51 -6.71 1.28
N GLU A 340 20.25 -5.44 1.59
CA GLU A 340 20.04 -4.97 2.94
C GLU A 340 18.57 -4.57 3.09
N TYR A 341 17.95 -5.04 4.17
CA TYR A 341 16.60 -4.62 4.49
C TYR A 341 16.60 -3.17 4.98
N PRO A 342 15.51 -2.41 4.71
CA PRO A 342 15.46 -1.02 5.11
C PRO A 342 15.46 -0.86 6.63
N HIS A 343 16.02 0.23 7.10
CA HIS A 343 16.01 0.59 8.50
C HIS A 343 14.91 1.61 8.79
N ASN A 344 13.80 1.16 9.37
CA ASN A 344 12.68 2.03 9.70
C ASN A 344 12.87 2.74 11.06
N SER A 345 13.65 3.82 11.06
CA SER A 345 13.94 4.58 12.29
C SER A 345 12.75 5.40 12.82
N ILE A 346 11.67 5.50 12.08
CA ILE A 346 10.43 6.17 12.53
C ILE A 346 9.70 5.30 13.56
N TYR A 347 9.66 3.99 13.34
CA TYR A 347 9.05 3.04 14.24
C TYR A 347 10.10 2.48 15.21
N ARG A 348 9.96 2.80 16.51
CA ARG A 348 10.85 2.36 17.60
C ARG A 348 12.34 2.52 17.28
N ASN A 349 12.72 3.63 16.65
CA ASN A 349 14.09 3.92 16.23
C ASN A 349 14.67 2.84 15.29
N GLY A 350 13.86 2.23 14.46
CA GLY A 350 14.28 1.23 13.48
C GLY A 350 14.64 -0.12 14.07
N ALA A 351 14.21 -0.41 15.29
CA ALA A 351 14.59 -1.65 15.97
C ALA A 351 13.80 -2.88 15.50
N TYR A 352 12.66 -2.69 14.79
CA TYR A 352 11.73 -3.77 14.51
C TYR A 352 11.11 -3.69 13.11
N ASN A 353 11.44 -4.68 12.27
CA ASN A 353 10.79 -4.90 10.97
C ASN A 353 9.83 -6.10 10.98
N ASN A 354 9.89 -6.94 12.02
CA ASN A 354 9.18 -8.22 12.07
C ASN A 354 8.47 -8.48 13.41
N ASP A 355 8.15 -7.45 14.18
CA ASP A 355 7.37 -7.61 15.41
C ASP A 355 5.85 -7.73 15.11
N ALA A 356 5.07 -8.01 16.14
CA ALA A 356 3.62 -8.21 16.04
C ALA A 356 2.92 -7.00 15.40
N LEU A 357 3.25 -5.78 15.83
CA LEU A 357 2.58 -4.57 15.34
C LEU A 357 2.92 -4.29 13.88
N THR A 358 4.16 -4.49 13.46
CA THR A 358 4.59 -4.38 12.06
C THR A 358 3.80 -5.34 11.16
N LYS A 359 3.62 -6.60 11.61
CA LYS A 359 2.81 -7.60 10.88
C LYS A 359 1.35 -7.18 10.78
N ILE A 360 0.75 -6.75 11.89
CA ILE A 360 -0.67 -6.32 11.92
C ILE A 360 -0.89 -5.18 10.94
N ILE A 361 -0.05 -4.14 10.96
CA ILE A 361 -0.23 -2.97 10.11
C ILE A 361 0.08 -3.29 8.64
N THR A 362 1.07 -4.12 8.36
CA THR A 362 1.37 -4.60 7.01
C THR A 362 0.16 -5.35 6.42
N GLN A 363 -0.41 -6.29 7.18
CA GLN A 363 -1.56 -7.07 6.73
C GLN A 363 -2.82 -6.21 6.61
N LYS A 364 -3.01 -5.26 7.52
CA LYS A 364 -4.11 -4.29 7.45
C LYS A 364 -4.04 -3.48 6.15
N TYR A 365 -2.86 -2.96 5.78
CA TYR A 365 -2.70 -2.22 4.53
C TYR A 365 -3.03 -3.10 3.32
N ILE A 366 -2.45 -4.29 3.23
CA ILE A 366 -2.69 -5.21 2.10
C ILE A 366 -4.19 -5.53 1.97
N ALA A 367 -4.87 -5.77 3.09
CA ALA A 367 -6.30 -6.07 3.10
C ALA A 367 -7.20 -4.88 2.72
N GLN A 368 -6.72 -3.66 2.91
CA GLN A 368 -7.45 -2.43 2.58
C GLN A 368 -7.33 -2.01 1.10
N VAL A 369 -6.33 -2.51 0.37
CA VAL A 369 -6.21 -2.29 -1.08
C VAL A 369 -7.27 -3.16 -1.80
N PRO A 370 -8.02 -2.63 -2.80
CA PRO A 370 -7.85 -1.32 -3.43
C PRO A 370 -8.75 -0.21 -2.84
N TRP A 371 -9.56 -0.48 -1.83
CA TRP A 371 -10.68 0.40 -1.45
C TRP A 371 -10.28 1.54 -0.52
N LEU A 372 -9.40 1.27 0.46
CA LEU A 372 -9.04 2.20 1.53
C LEU A 372 -7.52 2.31 1.75
N PRO A 373 -6.71 2.50 0.70
CA PRO A 373 -5.25 2.57 0.85
C PRO A 373 -4.79 3.78 1.70
N GLU A 374 -5.62 4.83 1.80
CA GLU A 374 -5.34 6.02 2.61
C GLU A 374 -5.33 5.74 4.13
N GLU A 375 -5.93 4.63 4.57
CA GLU A 375 -5.82 4.19 5.96
C GLU A 375 -4.38 3.80 6.31
N ALA A 376 -3.60 3.29 5.35
CA ALA A 376 -2.16 3.05 5.54
C ALA A 376 -1.39 4.36 5.78
N TRP A 377 -1.72 5.44 5.06
CA TRP A 377 -1.16 6.76 5.32
C TRP A 377 -1.53 7.27 6.73
N SER A 378 -2.74 6.99 7.17
CA SER A 378 -3.18 7.33 8.53
C SER A 378 -2.42 6.53 9.59
N ASP A 379 -2.19 5.24 9.38
CA ASP A 379 -1.39 4.41 10.29
C ASP A 379 0.09 4.83 10.27
N HIS A 380 0.65 5.14 9.10
CA HIS A 380 2.01 5.64 9.00
C HIS A 380 2.20 6.95 9.77
N ARG A 381 1.28 7.90 9.68
CA ARG A 381 1.32 9.16 10.44
C ARG A 381 1.24 8.95 11.96
N ARG A 382 0.65 7.85 12.40
CA ARG A 382 0.47 7.50 13.81
C ARG A 382 1.61 6.66 14.37
N LEU A 383 2.19 5.77 13.57
CA LEU A 383 3.11 4.72 14.00
C LEU A 383 4.46 4.72 13.29
N GLY A 384 4.56 5.29 12.10
CA GLY A 384 5.69 5.05 11.18
C GLY A 384 5.59 3.70 10.45
N LEU A 385 4.43 3.06 10.45
CA LEU A 385 4.13 1.77 9.81
C LEU A 385 2.93 1.91 8.85
N PRO A 386 2.89 1.15 7.76
CA PRO A 386 3.96 0.28 7.24
C PRO A 386 5.17 1.11 6.79
N PHE A 387 6.28 0.43 6.46
CA PHE A 387 7.44 1.13 5.90
C PHE A 387 7.08 1.80 4.57
N PHE A 388 7.39 3.09 4.46
CA PHE A 388 7.31 3.84 3.20
C PHE A 388 8.72 4.25 2.79
N GLU A 389 9.08 3.98 1.55
CA GLU A 389 10.34 4.44 0.97
C GLU A 389 10.28 5.92 0.60
N ASN A 390 11.45 6.56 0.61
CA ASN A 390 11.61 7.91 0.05
C ASN A 390 11.61 7.84 -1.47
N GLN A 391 11.14 8.92 -2.10
CA GLN A 391 11.41 9.14 -3.51
C GLN A 391 12.91 9.11 -3.76
N ALA A 392 13.35 8.37 -4.78
CA ALA A 392 14.74 8.39 -5.21
C ALA A 392 15.06 9.74 -5.87
N VAL A 393 16.22 10.29 -5.54
CA VAL A 393 16.66 11.59 -6.06
C VAL A 393 18.06 11.49 -6.67
N GLU A 394 18.28 12.19 -7.78
CA GLU A 394 19.60 12.30 -8.45
C GLU A 394 20.27 13.63 -8.14
N LYS A 395 19.49 14.62 -7.78
CA LYS A 395 19.92 15.94 -7.32
C LYS A 395 19.02 16.38 -6.17
N ASP A 396 19.48 17.37 -5.44
CA ASP A 396 18.71 17.93 -4.34
C ASP A 396 17.37 18.47 -4.84
N TYR A 397 16.30 18.00 -4.20
CA TYR A 397 14.94 18.42 -4.43
C TYR A 397 14.48 19.29 -3.26
N ASN A 398 14.27 20.56 -3.54
CA ASN A 398 13.88 21.56 -2.54
C ASN A 398 12.53 22.20 -2.93
N PRO A 399 11.42 21.49 -2.72
CA PRO A 399 10.10 22.02 -3.05
C PRO A 399 9.74 23.20 -2.13
N LEU A 400 9.03 24.17 -2.69
CA LEU A 400 8.55 25.30 -1.93
C LEU A 400 7.67 24.84 -0.75
N ASN A 401 7.97 25.33 0.46
CA ASN A 401 7.22 25.02 1.68
C ASN A 401 7.19 23.52 2.09
N GLN A 402 8.22 22.79 1.79
CA GLN A 402 8.40 21.41 2.28
C GLN A 402 9.83 21.22 2.80
N VAL A 403 10.04 20.14 3.54
CA VAL A 403 11.39 19.72 3.95
C VAL A 403 12.13 19.24 2.72
N PRO A 404 13.33 19.76 2.43
CA PRO A 404 14.11 19.33 1.28
C PRO A 404 14.50 17.85 1.39
N LEU A 405 14.28 17.08 0.34
CA LEU A 405 14.87 15.77 0.15
C LEU A 405 16.14 15.92 -0.69
N THR A 406 17.29 15.76 -0.04
CA THR A 406 18.59 15.91 -0.71
C THR A 406 19.18 14.56 -1.05
N VAL A 407 20.16 14.53 -1.95
CA VAL A 407 20.94 13.31 -2.24
C VAL A 407 21.57 12.75 -0.97
N ALA A 408 22.05 13.61 -0.09
CA ALA A 408 22.66 13.19 1.19
C ALA A 408 21.66 12.56 2.15
N THR A 409 20.43 13.06 2.22
CA THR A 409 19.41 12.62 3.18
C THR A 409 18.39 11.61 2.64
N SER A 410 18.41 11.32 1.35
CA SER A 410 17.42 10.45 0.69
C SER A 410 17.40 9.00 1.21
N LYS A 411 18.50 8.55 1.84
CA LYS A 411 18.60 7.22 2.46
C LYS A 411 18.11 7.18 3.91
N GLU A 412 17.87 8.34 4.50
CA GLU A 412 17.41 8.43 5.87
C GLU A 412 15.91 8.14 5.96
N CYS A 413 15.51 7.44 7.00
CA CYS A 413 14.09 7.26 7.34
C CYS A 413 13.71 8.34 8.35
N ARG A 414 13.18 9.46 7.87
CA ARG A 414 12.87 10.63 8.70
C ARG A 414 11.39 10.96 8.67
N TRP A 415 10.86 11.25 9.85
CA TRP A 415 9.45 11.60 10.01
C TRP A 415 9.02 12.84 9.23
N ASP A 416 9.90 13.81 9.10
CA ASP A 416 9.63 15.10 8.45
C ASP A 416 9.62 15.05 6.91
N PHE A 417 10.07 13.95 6.30
CA PHE A 417 10.00 13.77 4.85
C PHE A 417 8.58 13.41 4.35
N TYR A 418 7.77 12.83 5.21
CA TYR A 418 6.45 12.34 4.80
C TYR A 418 5.36 13.37 5.02
N PRO A 419 4.39 13.51 4.08
CA PRO A 419 3.25 14.40 4.26
C PRO A 419 2.37 13.90 5.42
N LYS A 420 1.90 14.84 6.24
CA LYS A 420 1.05 14.57 7.42
C LYS A 420 -0.37 15.06 7.24
N ARG A 421 -0.58 15.97 6.29
CA ARG A 421 -1.88 16.59 6.02
C ARG A 421 -1.92 17.21 4.63
N TYR A 422 -3.11 17.51 4.16
CA TYR A 422 -3.28 18.46 3.06
C TYR A 422 -3.20 19.88 3.60
N ARG A 423 -2.70 20.80 2.79
CA ARG A 423 -2.74 22.24 3.12
C ARG A 423 -4.18 22.73 3.11
N TYR A 424 -4.43 23.85 3.79
CA TYR A 424 -5.72 24.52 3.66
C TYR A 424 -5.93 24.98 2.22
N PRO A 425 -7.17 25.00 1.72
CA PRO A 425 -7.47 25.50 0.37
C PRO A 425 -6.96 26.93 0.17
N ALA A 426 -6.33 27.21 -0.95
CA ALA A 426 -5.70 28.50 -1.21
C ALA A 426 -6.70 29.69 -1.16
N ASN A 427 -7.96 29.43 -1.53
CA ASN A 427 -9.00 30.46 -1.47
C ASN A 427 -9.35 30.90 -0.04
N ILE A 428 -9.09 30.10 0.99
CA ILE A 428 -9.30 30.51 2.39
C ILE A 428 -8.28 31.59 2.77
N GLN A 429 -7.05 31.49 2.30
CA GLN A 429 -6.00 32.46 2.59
C GLN A 429 -6.35 33.85 2.04
N THR A 430 -7.06 33.91 0.93
CA THR A 430 -7.44 35.17 0.28
C THR A 430 -8.82 35.69 0.71
N ASN A 431 -9.78 34.80 0.84
CA ASN A 431 -11.19 35.18 1.02
C ASN A 431 -11.61 35.21 2.50
N ASN A 432 -10.86 34.58 3.41
CA ASN A 432 -11.15 34.58 4.85
C ASN A 432 -9.85 34.57 5.66
N GLN A 433 -9.13 35.67 5.63
CA GLN A 433 -7.83 35.80 6.33
C GLN A 433 -7.94 35.60 7.85
N ALA A 434 -9.01 36.08 8.47
CA ALA A 434 -9.24 35.93 9.93
C ALA A 434 -9.45 34.44 10.28
N GLY A 435 -10.29 33.74 9.52
CA GLY A 435 -10.51 32.29 9.70
C GLY A 435 -9.25 31.48 9.42
N TYR A 436 -8.45 31.87 8.41
CA TYR A 436 -7.17 31.21 8.14
C TYR A 436 -6.17 31.38 9.28
N ALA A 437 -6.06 32.60 9.85
CA ALA A 437 -5.20 32.88 11.01
C ALA A 437 -5.61 32.04 12.22
N GLN A 438 -6.92 31.93 12.51
CA GLN A 438 -7.45 31.05 13.56
C GLN A 438 -7.13 29.58 13.30
N ALA A 439 -7.27 29.12 12.07
CA ALA A 439 -6.94 27.73 11.68
C ALA A 439 -5.45 27.42 11.89
N LEU A 440 -4.54 28.36 11.57
CA LEU A 440 -3.11 28.22 11.84
C LEU A 440 -2.79 28.17 13.32
N GLN A 441 -3.47 28.97 14.13
CA GLN A 441 -3.32 28.94 15.57
C GLN A 441 -3.74 27.58 16.15
N LEU A 442 -4.85 27.03 15.70
CA LEU A 442 -5.33 25.69 16.10
C LEU A 442 -4.42 24.57 15.59
N LEU A 443 -3.82 24.73 14.40
CA LEU A 443 -2.85 23.80 13.85
C LEU A 443 -1.56 23.76 14.67
N GLY A 444 -1.17 24.87 15.29
CA GLY A 444 0.04 25.00 16.08
C GLY A 444 1.33 25.07 15.24
N GLY A 445 1.23 25.44 13.95
CA GLY A 445 2.39 25.53 13.04
C GLY A 445 2.02 26.11 11.69
N PRO A 446 3.01 26.24 10.79
CA PRO A 446 2.78 26.77 9.45
C PRO A 446 1.93 25.81 8.60
N ASP A 447 1.25 26.35 7.59
CA ASP A 447 0.43 25.58 6.66
C ASP A 447 1.29 24.81 5.65
N LEU A 448 2.01 23.79 6.14
CA LEU A 448 2.83 22.89 5.34
C LEU A 448 2.21 21.49 5.31
N THR A 449 2.49 20.73 4.27
CA THR A 449 2.09 19.31 4.20
C THR A 449 2.76 18.48 5.30
N THR A 450 3.92 18.89 5.77
CA THR A 450 4.72 18.21 6.80
C THR A 450 4.39 18.64 8.22
N THR A 451 3.56 19.69 8.42
CA THR A 451 3.11 20.08 9.75
C THR A 451 2.20 19.00 10.33
N PRO A 452 2.53 18.42 11.51
CA PRO A 452 1.74 17.33 12.08
C PRO A 452 0.36 17.81 12.52
N LEU A 453 -0.63 16.94 12.43
CA LEU A 453 -1.92 17.10 13.08
C LEU A 453 -1.80 16.73 14.57
N TRP A 454 -2.72 17.21 15.38
CA TRP A 454 -2.72 16.99 16.84
C TRP A 454 -2.69 15.52 17.28
N TRP A 455 -3.16 14.60 16.43
CA TRP A 455 -3.20 13.16 16.71
C TRP A 455 -2.06 12.36 16.09
N ASN A 456 -1.17 12.97 15.31
CA ASN A 456 0.00 12.29 14.73
C ASN A 456 0.98 11.87 15.84
N ALA A 457 1.90 10.96 15.52
CA ALA A 457 3.04 10.66 16.37
C ALA A 457 3.88 11.93 16.60
N LYS A 458 4.34 12.09 17.83
CA LYS A 458 5.24 13.19 18.24
C LYS A 458 6.67 12.66 18.29
#